data_91af8fb7189cf225071030bacf4fb964
#
_entry.id   91af8fb7189cf225071030bacf4fb964
#
_cell.length_a   1.000
_cell.length_b   1.000
_cell.length_c   1.000
_cell.angle_alpha   90.00
_cell.angle_beta   90.00
_cell.angle_gamma   90.00
#
_symmetry.space_group_name_H-M   'P 1'
#
loop_
_entity.id
_entity.type
_entity.pdbx_description
1 polymer ?
#
loop_
_entity_poly.entity_id
_entity_poly.type
_entity_poly.pdbx_seq_one_letter_code
_entity_poly.pdbx_strand_id
1 'polypeptide(L)'
;MRKLASLIFAAGLMFPVMASIVACHSADSKSDARAAAVPSAKVATAQRGDISHVLTLAGQFQPYQVVDVHPKVSGYMSRINVDIGDIVHQGQTLAVLEVPELKAELQQTVFQLQQTKEEITRAQHDINRAEAEHAALHAASERLKQAAAGRPGLIAQQELDDAEAKDLSSEAQVDAAKSAMSAAQEHTGAAQSDNQRVEALHNYTNVTAPLDGVVIWRYADTGALIQGGTNSNDQTLPIVRLSQSSLLRLRIPVPEDDVKYVHLGDQLQVRVDAIGRTALGLRAGLQAGRG
;
A
#
# COMPACT_ATOMS: atom_id res chain seq x y z
N MET A 1 -1.35 -6.23 -62.28
CA MET A 1 -2.28 -6.80 -63.27
C MET A 1 -3.50 -5.93 -63.26
N ARG A 2 -3.66 -5.26 -64.36
CA ARG A 2 -4.83 -5.11 -65.25
C ARG A 2 -6.02 -4.47 -64.58
N LYS A 3 -6.58 -3.43 -65.03
CA LYS A 3 -6.83 -2.69 -66.33
C LYS A 3 -8.17 -2.03 -66.12
N LEU A 4 -8.31 -0.75 -66.46
CA LEU A 4 -9.01 -0.22 -67.62
C LEU A 4 -10.55 -0.23 -67.46
N ALA A 5 -11.38 0.67 -67.80
CA ALA A 5 -11.39 1.73 -68.82
C ALA A 5 -12.74 2.46 -68.65
N SER A 6 -12.81 3.77 -68.92
CA SER A 6 -13.19 4.39 -70.21
C SER A 6 -14.70 4.27 -70.51
N LEU A 7 -15.44 5.21 -70.96
CA LEU A 7 -15.47 6.14 -72.08
C LEU A 7 -16.86 6.84 -72.06
N ILE A 8 -16.97 8.18 -72.21
CA ILE A 8 -17.28 8.92 -73.43
C ILE A 8 -18.74 8.91 -73.90
N PHE A 9 -19.33 10.06 -74.14
CA PHE A 9 -19.98 10.61 -75.37
C PHE A 9 -21.00 11.68 -74.93
N ALA A 10 -20.86 12.91 -75.23
CA ALA A 10 -20.85 13.72 -76.45
C ALA A 10 -22.23 14.12 -76.97
N ALA A 11 -22.33 15.36 -77.18
CA ALA A 11 -22.87 16.10 -78.36
C ALA A 11 -24.37 16.43 -78.47
N GLY A 12 -24.56 17.65 -78.78
CA GLY A 12 -25.28 18.21 -79.92
C GLY A 12 -26.12 19.40 -79.52
N LEU A 13 -25.72 20.63 -79.80
CA LEU A 13 -25.91 21.40 -81.00
C LEU A 13 -27.37 21.68 -81.41
N MET A 14 -27.84 22.89 -81.34
CA MET A 14 -28.38 23.68 -82.48
C MET A 14 -28.94 25.01 -82.03
N PHE A 15 -28.45 26.02 -82.68
CA PHE A 15 -29.05 27.36 -82.95
C PHE A 15 -30.28 27.23 -83.93
N PRO A 16 -31.17 28.21 -84.03
CA PRO A 16 -30.99 29.38 -84.87
C PRO A 16 -31.66 30.70 -84.37
N VAL A 17 -31.04 31.77 -84.66
CA VAL A 17 -31.30 33.07 -85.32
C VAL A 17 -32.73 33.33 -85.88
N MET A 18 -33.25 34.51 -85.60
CA MET A 18 -33.83 35.54 -86.47
C MET A 18 -34.45 36.64 -85.60
N ALA A 19 -33.99 37.83 -85.66
CA ALA A 19 -34.15 38.95 -86.57
C ALA A 19 -35.42 39.82 -86.33
N SER A 20 -35.07 41.08 -85.98
CA SER A 20 -35.67 42.33 -86.38
C SER A 20 -37.13 42.70 -86.11
N ILE A 21 -37.37 43.81 -85.47
CA ILE A 21 -37.90 45.02 -86.18
C ILE A 21 -37.93 46.21 -85.20
N VAL A 22 -37.46 47.33 -85.68
CA VAL A 22 -37.45 48.71 -85.20
C VAL A 22 -38.87 49.27 -85.09
N ALA A 23 -39.20 49.97 -84.02
CA ALA A 23 -40.14 51.07 -84.03
C ALA A 23 -39.75 52.13 -82.98
N CYS A 24 -39.28 53.24 -83.39
CA CYS A 24 -39.19 54.49 -82.66
C CYS A 24 -40.60 54.94 -82.25
N HIS A 25 -40.73 55.26 -80.95
CA HIS A 25 -41.72 56.27 -80.56
C HIS A 25 -41.11 57.10 -79.41
N SER A 26 -40.93 58.40 -79.81
CA SER A 26 -40.58 59.42 -78.84
C SER A 26 -41.82 59.78 -78.00
N ALA A 27 -41.60 60.00 -76.77
CA ALA A 27 -42.07 61.15 -76.03
C ALA A 27 -42.05 61.01 -74.51
N ASP A 28 -41.67 62.05 -73.91
CA ASP A 28 -41.97 62.54 -72.56
C ASP A 28 -41.08 62.09 -71.45
N SER A 29 -40.07 62.97 -71.31
CA SER A 29 -39.33 63.14 -70.06
C SER A 29 -40.23 63.69 -68.96
N LYS A 30 -40.71 62.84 -68.08
CA LYS A 30 -40.95 63.27 -66.72
C LYS A 30 -39.89 62.79 -65.87
N SER A 31 -39.09 63.77 -65.43
CA SER A 31 -38.06 63.57 -64.39
C SER A 31 -38.77 63.25 -63.07
N ASP A 32 -38.97 62.00 -62.85
CA ASP A 32 -39.18 61.52 -61.45
C ASP A 32 -37.84 61.38 -60.77
N ALA A 33 -37.54 62.35 -59.93
CA ALA A 33 -36.45 62.27 -58.98
C ALA A 33 -36.67 61.06 -58.08
N ARG A 34 -36.15 59.92 -58.55
CA ARG A 34 -36.10 58.72 -57.72
C ARG A 34 -35.12 59.00 -56.59
N ALA A 35 -35.73 59.33 -55.42
CA ALA A 35 -34.97 59.41 -54.19
C ALA A 35 -34.11 58.16 -54.07
N ALA A 36 -32.82 58.33 -54.07
CA ALA A 36 -31.90 57.25 -53.87
C ALA A 36 -32.28 56.57 -52.58
N ALA A 37 -32.74 55.31 -52.70
CA ALA A 37 -33.02 54.48 -51.52
C ALA A 37 -31.73 54.33 -50.75
N VAL A 38 -31.68 54.93 -49.58
CA VAL A 38 -30.59 54.76 -48.65
C VAL A 38 -30.55 53.28 -48.30
N PRO A 39 -29.41 52.59 -48.53
CA PRO A 39 -29.34 51.18 -48.22
C PRO A 39 -29.51 51.02 -46.72
N SER A 40 -30.64 50.43 -46.33
CA SER A 40 -30.89 50.09 -44.90
C SER A 40 -30.07 48.88 -44.56
N ALA A 41 -29.05 49.06 -43.76
CA ALA A 41 -28.29 47.97 -43.16
C ALA A 41 -29.01 47.51 -41.86
N LYS A 42 -29.25 46.20 -41.77
CA LYS A 42 -29.71 45.63 -40.52
C LYS A 42 -28.58 45.70 -39.51
N VAL A 43 -28.74 46.46 -38.46
CA VAL A 43 -27.80 46.56 -37.35
C VAL A 43 -28.34 45.77 -36.17
N ALA A 44 -27.50 45.01 -35.52
CA ALA A 44 -27.78 44.37 -34.26
C ALA A 44 -26.96 45.08 -33.13
N THR A 45 -27.61 45.28 -32.03
CA THR A 45 -26.98 45.87 -30.86
C THR A 45 -26.09 44.82 -30.23
N ALA A 46 -24.80 45.12 -30.04
CA ALA A 46 -23.86 44.27 -29.31
C ALA A 46 -24.24 44.27 -27.82
N GLN A 47 -24.56 43.11 -27.32
CA GLN A 47 -24.80 42.88 -25.87
C GLN A 47 -23.58 42.19 -25.27
N ARG A 48 -23.20 42.65 -24.08
CA ARG A 48 -22.18 41.94 -23.28
C ARG A 48 -22.83 40.74 -22.63
N GLY A 49 -22.30 39.56 -22.86
CA GLY A 49 -22.72 38.34 -22.22
C GLY A 49 -21.48 37.52 -21.81
N ASP A 50 -21.63 36.67 -20.82
CA ASP A 50 -20.59 35.75 -20.44
C ASP A 50 -20.40 34.70 -21.53
N ILE A 51 -19.17 34.56 -22.00
CA ILE A 51 -18.77 33.51 -22.96
C ILE A 51 -18.14 32.38 -22.15
N SER A 52 -18.80 31.24 -22.12
CA SER A 52 -18.25 30.02 -21.51
C SER A 52 -17.62 29.14 -22.61
N HIS A 53 -16.42 28.68 -22.38
CA HIS A 53 -15.77 27.68 -23.21
C HIS A 53 -16.01 26.30 -22.57
N VAL A 54 -16.82 25.48 -23.24
CA VAL A 54 -17.12 24.11 -22.79
C VAL A 54 -16.17 23.16 -23.53
N LEU A 55 -15.30 22.51 -22.76
CA LEU A 55 -14.39 21.50 -23.27
C LEU A 55 -14.96 20.11 -23.02
N THR A 56 -15.19 19.36 -24.09
CA THR A 56 -15.69 17.98 -24.00
C THR A 56 -14.56 17.00 -24.28
N LEU A 57 -14.13 16.27 -23.27
CA LEU A 57 -13.02 15.33 -23.33
C LEU A 57 -13.48 13.92 -22.98
N ALA A 58 -12.88 12.92 -23.62
CA ALA A 58 -13.06 11.53 -23.24
C ALA A 58 -12.14 11.19 -22.07
N GLY A 59 -12.70 10.59 -21.02
CA GLY A 59 -11.97 10.14 -19.85
C GLY A 59 -12.10 8.64 -19.63
N GLN A 60 -11.18 8.09 -18.86
CA GLN A 60 -11.18 6.68 -18.45
C GLN A 60 -11.22 6.56 -16.95
N PHE A 61 -12.11 5.70 -16.45
CA PHE A 61 -12.09 5.30 -15.05
C PHE A 61 -11.01 4.25 -14.82
N GLN A 62 -10.19 4.49 -13.83
CA GLN A 62 -9.16 3.54 -13.38
C GLN A 62 -9.40 3.23 -11.90
N PRO A 63 -9.04 2.05 -11.43
CA PRO A 63 -9.03 1.75 -10.01
C PRO A 63 -8.19 2.77 -9.26
N TYR A 64 -8.57 3.09 -8.03
CA TYR A 64 -7.81 4.01 -7.19
C TYR A 64 -6.41 3.49 -6.92
N GLN A 65 -6.29 2.19 -6.61
CA GLN A 65 -5.03 1.49 -6.40
C GLN A 65 -5.09 0.10 -7.04
N VAL A 66 -3.95 -0.31 -7.58
CA VAL A 66 -3.71 -1.68 -8.03
C VAL A 66 -2.44 -2.14 -7.34
N VAL A 67 -2.50 -3.26 -6.64
CA VAL A 67 -1.39 -3.80 -5.84
C VAL A 67 -1.11 -5.23 -6.25
N ASP A 68 0.15 -5.50 -6.56
CA ASP A 68 0.67 -6.85 -6.76
C ASP A 68 1.08 -7.44 -5.40
N VAL A 69 0.46 -8.55 -5.03
CA VAL A 69 0.72 -9.23 -3.76
C VAL A 69 1.84 -10.24 -3.95
N HIS A 70 2.97 -9.93 -3.35
CA HIS A 70 4.16 -10.79 -3.38
C HIS A 70 4.31 -11.55 -2.06
N PRO A 71 4.78 -12.81 -2.10
CA PRO A 71 5.11 -13.52 -0.89
C PRO A 71 6.41 -13.00 -0.30
N LYS A 72 6.53 -12.99 1.03
CA LYS A 72 7.74 -12.59 1.75
C LYS A 72 8.72 -13.74 1.97
N VAL A 73 8.24 -14.97 1.88
CA VAL A 73 9.03 -16.20 2.06
C VAL A 73 8.86 -17.10 0.84
N SER A 74 9.90 -17.86 0.51
CA SER A 74 9.87 -18.87 -0.55
C SER A 74 9.24 -20.15 -0.02
N GLY A 75 8.47 -20.84 -0.86
CA GLY A 75 7.84 -22.10 -0.49
C GLY A 75 6.94 -22.64 -1.60
N TYR A 76 6.41 -23.82 -1.41
CA TYR A 76 5.43 -24.39 -2.30
C TYR A 76 4.03 -23.85 -2.02
N MET A 77 3.28 -23.53 -3.07
CA MET A 77 1.89 -23.11 -2.94
C MET A 77 1.02 -24.30 -2.50
N SER A 78 0.66 -24.34 -1.21
CA SER A 78 -0.18 -25.40 -0.68
C SER A 78 -1.63 -25.25 -1.15
N ARG A 79 -2.17 -24.03 -1.09
CA ARG A 79 -3.51 -23.70 -1.60
C ARG A 79 -3.66 -22.22 -1.89
N ILE A 80 -4.55 -21.92 -2.83
CA ILE A 80 -5.05 -20.57 -3.10
C ILE A 80 -6.54 -20.56 -2.75
N ASN A 81 -6.97 -19.57 -1.98
CA ASN A 81 -8.34 -19.46 -1.46
C ASN A 81 -9.20 -18.50 -2.29
N VAL A 82 -8.64 -17.89 -3.32
CA VAL A 82 -9.29 -16.85 -4.13
C VAL A 82 -9.05 -17.09 -5.62
N ASP A 83 -9.99 -16.64 -6.45
CA ASP A 83 -9.87 -16.65 -7.89
C ASP A 83 -10.17 -15.26 -8.49
N ILE A 84 -9.94 -15.12 -9.79
CA ILE A 84 -10.18 -13.88 -10.53
C ILE A 84 -11.67 -13.51 -10.43
N GLY A 85 -11.92 -12.26 -10.01
CA GLY A 85 -13.26 -11.74 -9.79
C GLY A 85 -13.73 -11.76 -8.33
N ASP A 86 -13.02 -12.46 -7.44
CA ASP A 86 -13.39 -12.54 -6.03
C ASP A 86 -13.16 -11.20 -5.32
N ILE A 87 -14.13 -10.84 -4.46
CA ILE A 87 -14.02 -9.70 -3.55
C ILE A 87 -13.29 -10.17 -2.29
N VAL A 88 -12.25 -9.45 -1.90
CA VAL A 88 -11.43 -9.76 -0.73
C VAL A 88 -11.37 -8.58 0.22
N HIS A 89 -11.26 -8.87 1.52
CA HIS A 89 -11.11 -7.89 2.57
C HIS A 89 -9.68 -7.83 3.09
N GLN A 90 -9.27 -6.66 3.59
CA GLN A 90 -7.97 -6.49 4.21
C GLN A 90 -7.75 -7.53 5.32
N GLY A 91 -6.58 -8.19 5.31
CA GLY A 91 -6.24 -9.26 6.24
C GLY A 91 -6.78 -10.65 5.87
N GLN A 92 -7.65 -10.78 4.87
CA GLN A 92 -8.14 -12.07 4.40
C GLN A 92 -6.99 -12.89 3.80
N THR A 93 -6.90 -14.18 4.14
CA THR A 93 -5.89 -15.09 3.59
C THR A 93 -6.21 -15.44 2.14
N LEU A 94 -5.33 -15.03 1.24
CA LEU A 94 -5.41 -15.26 -0.19
C LEU A 94 -4.81 -16.61 -0.59
N ALA A 95 -3.65 -16.92 -0.01
CA ALA A 95 -2.91 -18.13 -0.30
C ALA A 95 -2.12 -18.62 0.92
N VAL A 96 -1.79 -19.87 0.95
CA VAL A 96 -0.97 -20.51 1.98
C VAL A 96 0.21 -21.19 1.31
N LEU A 97 1.41 -20.82 1.77
CA LEU A 97 2.66 -21.45 1.38
C LEU A 97 3.01 -22.57 2.36
N GLU A 98 3.53 -23.65 1.86
CA GLU A 98 4.09 -24.75 2.66
C GLU A 98 5.61 -24.61 2.67
N VAL A 99 6.15 -24.41 3.87
CA VAL A 99 7.59 -24.26 4.15
C VAL A 99 7.92 -25.13 5.35
N PRO A 100 8.19 -26.45 5.15
CA PRO A 100 8.41 -27.40 6.24
C PRO A 100 9.58 -26.99 7.14
N GLU A 101 10.61 -26.38 6.57
CA GLU A 101 11.81 -25.91 7.28
C GLU A 101 11.46 -24.86 8.34
N LEU A 102 10.63 -23.88 8.00
CA LEU A 102 10.19 -22.83 8.95
C LEU A 102 9.34 -23.43 10.08
N LYS A 103 8.54 -24.43 9.78
CA LYS A 103 7.76 -25.13 10.82
C LYS A 103 8.66 -25.88 11.80
N ALA A 104 9.69 -26.55 11.29
CA ALA A 104 10.66 -27.24 12.13
C ALA A 104 11.50 -26.24 12.95
N GLU A 105 11.93 -25.15 12.35
CA GLU A 105 12.67 -24.07 13.02
C GLU A 105 11.83 -23.43 14.14
N LEU A 106 10.55 -23.17 13.88
CA LEU A 106 9.63 -22.64 14.91
C LEU A 106 9.51 -23.59 16.09
N GLN A 107 9.36 -24.88 15.84
CA GLN A 107 9.33 -25.87 16.93
C GLN A 107 10.64 -25.89 17.74
N GLN A 108 11.78 -25.81 17.08
CA GLN A 108 13.09 -25.76 17.72
C GLN A 108 13.20 -24.52 18.63
N THR A 109 12.83 -23.34 18.16
CA THR A 109 12.91 -22.12 18.99
C THR A 109 11.93 -22.14 20.16
N VAL A 110 10.77 -22.75 20.01
CA VAL A 110 9.82 -22.97 21.12
C VAL A 110 10.45 -23.86 22.20
N PHE A 111 11.09 -24.97 21.81
CA PHE A 111 11.79 -25.84 22.79
C PHE A 111 12.98 -25.12 23.44
N GLN A 112 13.74 -24.35 22.68
CA GLN A 112 14.84 -23.54 23.23
C GLN A 112 14.33 -22.52 24.25
N LEU A 113 13.24 -21.82 23.96
CA LEU A 113 12.60 -20.90 24.89
C LEU A 113 12.13 -21.60 26.17
N GLN A 114 11.56 -22.80 26.04
CA GLN A 114 11.16 -23.59 27.22
C GLN A 114 12.36 -24.00 28.06
N GLN A 115 13.46 -24.43 27.45
CA GLN A 115 14.69 -24.78 28.16
C GLN A 115 15.23 -23.59 28.96
N THR A 116 15.29 -22.39 28.38
CA THR A 116 15.80 -21.19 29.09
C THR A 116 14.88 -20.78 30.25
N LYS A 117 13.56 -21.00 30.15
CA LYS A 117 12.63 -20.79 31.27
C LYS A 117 12.90 -21.74 32.44
N GLU A 118 13.29 -22.98 32.15
CA GLU A 118 13.68 -23.95 33.19
C GLU A 118 15.04 -23.55 33.85
N GLU A 119 15.92 -22.86 33.10
CA GLU A 119 17.14 -22.28 33.65
C GLU A 119 16.86 -21.17 34.67
N ILE A 120 15.90 -20.28 34.41
CA ILE A 120 15.43 -19.29 35.37
C ILE A 120 14.90 -19.98 36.64
N THR A 121 14.10 -21.01 36.48
CA THR A 121 13.55 -21.75 37.62
C THR A 121 14.67 -22.37 38.49
N ARG A 122 15.67 -22.94 37.85
CA ARG A 122 16.88 -23.45 38.55
C ARG A 122 17.62 -22.36 39.29
N ALA A 123 17.90 -21.23 38.62
CA ALA A 123 18.59 -20.09 39.22
C ALA A 123 17.79 -19.53 40.41
N GLN A 124 16.46 -19.53 40.36
CA GLN A 124 15.65 -19.14 41.51
C GLN A 124 15.79 -20.08 42.69
N HIS A 125 15.85 -21.41 42.46
CA HIS A 125 16.11 -22.36 43.52
C HIS A 125 17.49 -22.22 44.11
N ASP A 126 18.52 -21.86 43.31
CA ASP A 126 19.88 -21.60 43.77
C ASP A 126 19.96 -20.35 44.66
N ILE A 127 19.19 -19.26 44.29
CA ILE A 127 19.05 -18.08 45.16
C ILE A 127 18.45 -18.51 46.51
N ASN A 128 17.33 -19.21 46.49
CA ASN A 128 16.63 -19.61 47.72
C ASN A 128 17.54 -20.44 48.60
N ARG A 129 18.38 -21.32 48.05
CA ARG A 129 19.37 -22.12 48.77
C ARG A 129 20.47 -21.22 49.38
N ALA A 130 21.05 -20.31 48.59
CA ALA A 130 22.08 -19.41 49.07
C ALA A 130 21.56 -18.47 50.17
N GLU A 131 20.34 -17.93 50.02
CA GLU A 131 19.70 -17.09 51.04
C GLU A 131 19.46 -17.86 52.36
N ALA A 132 19.04 -19.11 52.28
CA ALA A 132 18.87 -19.93 53.48
C ALA A 132 20.18 -20.23 54.21
N GLU A 133 21.25 -20.48 53.46
CA GLU A 133 22.60 -20.70 54.02
C GLU A 133 23.13 -19.40 54.65
N HIS A 134 23.04 -18.27 53.96
CA HIS A 134 23.43 -16.94 54.47
C HIS A 134 22.64 -16.61 55.76
N ALA A 135 21.31 -16.80 55.78
CA ALA A 135 20.50 -16.55 56.97
C ALA A 135 20.97 -17.36 58.18
N ALA A 136 21.40 -18.61 57.99
CA ALA A 136 21.91 -19.48 59.07
C ALA A 136 23.29 -18.98 59.58
N LEU A 137 24.20 -18.64 58.66
CA LEU A 137 25.55 -18.16 58.99
C LEU A 137 25.53 -16.77 59.64
N HIS A 138 24.70 -15.86 59.08
CA HIS A 138 24.48 -14.53 59.63
C HIS A 138 23.95 -14.60 61.08
N ALA A 139 22.90 -15.43 61.32
CA ALA A 139 22.37 -15.62 62.64
C ALA A 139 23.41 -16.22 63.63
N ALA A 140 24.35 -17.07 63.16
CA ALA A 140 25.41 -17.59 63.94
C ALA A 140 26.46 -16.53 64.32
N SER A 141 26.91 -15.71 63.32
CA SER A 141 27.82 -14.56 63.50
C SER A 141 27.24 -13.56 64.50
N GLU A 142 25.98 -13.17 64.33
CA GLU A 142 25.31 -12.22 65.23
C GLU A 142 25.20 -12.73 66.68
N ARG A 143 24.90 -14.02 66.89
CA ARG A 143 24.89 -14.60 68.23
C ARG A 143 26.25 -14.56 68.90
N LEU A 144 27.34 -14.83 68.15
CA LEU A 144 28.69 -14.75 68.67
C LEU A 144 29.09 -13.30 69.00
N LYS A 145 28.76 -12.35 68.15
CA LYS A 145 28.96 -10.92 68.37
C LYS A 145 28.26 -10.43 69.65
N GLN A 146 26.99 -10.80 69.82
CA GLN A 146 26.22 -10.44 71.00
C GLN A 146 26.76 -11.10 72.28
N ALA A 147 27.22 -12.36 72.20
CA ALA A 147 27.85 -13.01 73.35
C ALA A 147 29.18 -12.41 73.75
N ALA A 148 30.03 -12.02 72.78
CA ALA A 148 31.27 -11.32 73.00
C ALA A 148 31.07 -9.91 73.58
N ALA A 149 30.05 -9.17 73.13
CA ALA A 149 29.73 -7.85 73.68
C ALA A 149 29.19 -7.94 75.11
N GLY A 150 28.46 -8.98 75.46
CA GLY A 150 27.89 -9.22 76.81
C GLY A 150 28.91 -9.62 77.83
N ARG A 151 30.00 -10.31 77.43
CA ARG A 151 31.11 -10.77 78.33
C ARG A 151 32.45 -10.72 77.60
N PRO A 152 33.18 -9.62 77.70
CA PRO A 152 34.52 -9.51 77.09
C PRO A 152 35.47 -10.63 77.52
N GLY A 153 36.12 -11.28 76.55
CA GLY A 153 37.06 -12.36 76.77
C GLY A 153 36.42 -13.79 76.85
N LEU A 154 35.14 -13.94 76.72
CA LEU A 154 34.43 -15.26 76.67
C LEU A 154 34.70 -15.99 75.37
N ILE A 155 34.74 -15.27 74.24
CA ILE A 155 34.94 -15.83 72.93
C ILE A 155 36.30 -15.38 72.41
N ALA A 156 37.02 -16.30 71.75
CA ALA A 156 38.30 -15.98 71.12
C ALA A 156 38.05 -15.05 69.89
N GLN A 157 38.91 -14.04 69.71
CA GLN A 157 38.80 -13.11 68.58
C GLN A 157 38.86 -13.84 67.25
N GLN A 158 39.66 -14.90 67.13
CA GLN A 158 39.72 -15.72 65.90
C GLN A 158 38.40 -16.35 65.58
N GLU A 159 37.61 -16.81 66.57
CA GLU A 159 36.25 -17.41 66.32
C GLU A 159 35.25 -16.39 65.83
N LEU A 160 35.30 -15.13 66.27
CA LEU A 160 34.54 -14.03 65.79
C LEU A 160 34.88 -13.70 64.32
N ASP A 161 36.20 -13.57 64.07
CA ASP A 161 36.69 -13.26 62.71
C ASP A 161 36.34 -14.37 61.73
N ASP A 162 36.40 -15.66 62.11
CA ASP A 162 36.04 -16.80 61.31
C ASP A 162 34.53 -16.82 61.02
N ALA A 163 33.68 -16.47 61.99
CA ALA A 163 32.24 -16.42 61.82
C ALA A 163 31.82 -15.25 60.89
N GLU A 164 32.46 -14.10 61.04
CA GLU A 164 32.25 -12.95 60.20
C GLU A 164 32.71 -13.20 58.74
N ALA A 165 33.87 -13.83 58.56
CA ALA A 165 34.38 -14.22 57.25
C ALA A 165 33.41 -15.20 56.52
N LYS A 166 32.81 -16.17 57.28
CA LYS A 166 31.78 -17.09 56.72
C LYS A 166 30.50 -16.35 56.32
N ASP A 167 30.06 -15.41 57.16
CA ASP A 167 28.90 -14.58 56.88
C ASP A 167 29.06 -13.77 55.57
N LEU A 168 30.15 -13.01 55.46
CA LEU A 168 30.52 -12.25 54.26
C LEU A 168 30.68 -13.15 53.03
N SER A 169 31.26 -14.34 53.18
CA SER A 169 31.38 -15.30 52.08
C SER A 169 30.05 -15.81 51.61
N SER A 170 29.10 -16.05 52.52
CA SER A 170 27.73 -16.51 52.16
C SER A 170 26.90 -15.38 51.52
N GLU A 171 27.08 -14.13 51.97
CA GLU A 171 26.48 -12.96 51.32
C GLU A 171 26.96 -12.83 49.86
N ALA A 172 28.26 -12.98 49.62
CA ALA A 172 28.82 -12.98 48.26
C ALA A 172 28.27 -14.12 47.40
N GLN A 173 27.92 -15.30 48.00
CA GLN A 173 27.28 -16.39 47.27
C GLN A 173 25.82 -16.05 46.87
N VAL A 174 25.07 -15.34 47.72
CA VAL A 174 23.74 -14.82 47.37
C VAL A 174 23.82 -13.88 46.20
N ASP A 175 24.80 -12.94 46.22
CA ASP A 175 24.99 -11.99 45.12
C ASP A 175 25.42 -12.67 43.83
N ALA A 176 26.24 -13.70 43.91
CA ALA A 176 26.60 -14.51 42.74
C ALA A 176 25.38 -15.26 42.17
N ALA A 177 24.53 -15.84 43.03
CA ALA A 177 23.30 -16.51 42.62
C ALA A 177 22.28 -15.52 41.96
N LYS A 178 22.17 -14.30 42.52
CA LYS A 178 21.33 -13.24 41.91
C LYS A 178 21.85 -12.82 40.53
N SER A 179 23.16 -12.71 40.40
CA SER A 179 23.79 -12.39 39.11
C SER A 179 23.58 -13.51 38.09
N ALA A 180 23.63 -14.77 38.49
CA ALA A 180 23.31 -15.92 37.64
C ALA A 180 21.83 -15.92 37.20
N MET A 181 20.95 -15.54 38.11
CA MET A 181 19.51 -15.36 37.76
C MET A 181 19.30 -14.27 36.70
N SER A 182 19.95 -13.12 36.86
CA SER A 182 19.92 -12.04 35.88
C SER A 182 20.43 -12.51 34.52
N ALA A 183 21.55 -13.23 34.49
CA ALA A 183 22.06 -13.79 33.23
C ALA A 183 21.10 -14.80 32.58
N ALA A 184 20.41 -15.65 33.37
CA ALA A 184 19.39 -16.56 32.86
C ALA A 184 18.18 -15.82 32.30
N GLN A 185 17.76 -14.70 32.90
CA GLN A 185 16.69 -13.84 32.39
C GLN A 185 17.07 -13.20 31.05
N GLU A 186 18.28 -12.65 30.93
CA GLU A 186 18.79 -12.09 29.67
C GLU A 186 18.87 -13.15 28.56
N HIS A 187 19.33 -14.36 28.89
CA HIS A 187 19.37 -15.47 27.96
C HIS A 187 17.97 -15.87 27.48
N THR A 188 16.97 -15.88 28.39
CA THR A 188 15.58 -16.12 28.03
C THR A 188 15.00 -15.01 27.14
N GLY A 189 15.37 -13.75 27.41
CA GLY A 189 14.99 -12.61 26.55
C GLY A 189 15.52 -12.77 25.13
N ALA A 190 16.76 -13.21 24.97
CA ALA A 190 17.37 -13.49 23.67
C ALA A 190 16.63 -14.63 22.93
N ALA A 191 16.36 -15.75 23.61
CA ALA A 191 15.62 -16.88 23.05
C ALA A 191 14.17 -16.51 22.67
N GLN A 192 13.54 -15.64 23.45
CA GLN A 192 12.20 -15.12 23.14
C GLN A 192 12.21 -14.27 21.87
N SER A 193 13.20 -13.40 21.71
CA SER A 193 13.37 -12.56 20.52
C SER A 193 13.60 -13.42 19.27
N ASP A 194 14.39 -14.48 19.38
CA ASP A 194 14.62 -15.40 18.26
C ASP A 194 13.34 -16.18 17.90
N ASN A 195 12.59 -16.67 18.89
CA ASN A 195 11.30 -17.30 18.67
C ASN A 195 10.32 -16.37 17.97
N GLN A 196 10.20 -15.09 18.37
CA GLN A 196 9.37 -14.10 17.72
C GLN A 196 9.78 -13.83 16.28
N ARG A 197 11.08 -13.81 16.00
CA ARG A 197 11.60 -13.66 14.62
C ARG A 197 11.14 -14.81 13.73
N VAL A 198 11.29 -16.05 14.19
CA VAL A 198 10.90 -17.24 13.42
C VAL A 198 9.38 -17.34 13.29
N GLU A 199 8.63 -17.00 14.32
CA GLU A 199 7.17 -16.91 14.29
C GLU A 199 6.67 -15.90 13.26
N ALA A 200 7.30 -14.72 13.19
CA ALA A 200 6.97 -13.72 12.17
C ALA A 200 7.25 -14.24 10.76
N LEU A 201 8.36 -14.95 10.53
CA LEU A 201 8.66 -15.60 9.25
C LEU A 201 7.63 -16.70 8.92
N HIS A 202 7.25 -17.51 9.90
CA HIS A 202 6.20 -18.53 9.73
C HIS A 202 4.86 -17.91 9.40
N ASN A 203 4.50 -16.78 10.02
CA ASN A 203 3.24 -16.08 9.73
C ASN A 203 3.21 -15.54 8.28
N TYR A 204 4.35 -15.24 7.67
CA TYR A 204 4.44 -14.85 6.26
C TYR A 204 4.15 -15.99 5.28
N THR A 205 4.05 -17.24 5.73
CA THR A 205 3.54 -18.34 4.89
C THR A 205 2.07 -18.16 4.53
N ASN A 206 1.30 -17.44 5.36
CA ASN A 206 -0.06 -17.03 5.07
C ASN A 206 -0.04 -15.68 4.35
N VAL A 207 -0.27 -15.71 3.05
CA VAL A 207 -0.32 -14.49 2.24
C VAL A 207 -1.70 -13.87 2.37
N THR A 208 -1.75 -12.64 2.89
CA THR A 208 -3.01 -11.92 3.17
C THR A 208 -3.18 -10.71 2.25
N ALA A 209 -4.43 -10.29 2.07
CA ALA A 209 -4.78 -9.09 1.31
C ALA A 209 -4.32 -7.82 2.08
N PRO A 210 -3.54 -6.91 1.44
CA PRO A 210 -3.11 -5.67 2.07
C PRO A 210 -4.20 -4.59 2.11
N LEU A 211 -5.26 -4.76 1.30
CA LEU A 211 -6.37 -3.81 1.18
C LEU A 211 -7.66 -4.54 0.73
N ASP A 212 -8.79 -3.87 0.89
CA ASP A 212 -10.06 -4.32 0.33
C ASP A 212 -10.06 -4.12 -1.18
N GLY A 213 -10.52 -5.12 -1.93
CA GLY A 213 -10.54 -5.02 -3.38
C GLY A 213 -11.05 -6.27 -4.07
N VAL A 214 -10.82 -6.30 -5.37
CA VAL A 214 -11.18 -7.43 -6.24
C VAL A 214 -9.91 -8.02 -6.84
N VAL A 215 -9.83 -9.32 -6.89
CA VAL A 215 -8.74 -10.04 -7.57
C VAL A 215 -8.91 -9.88 -9.07
N ILE A 216 -8.00 -9.17 -9.72
CA ILE A 216 -8.04 -8.97 -11.18
C ILE A 216 -7.13 -9.90 -11.96
N TRP A 217 -6.15 -10.49 -11.29
CA TRP A 217 -5.22 -11.44 -11.89
C TRP A 217 -4.68 -12.43 -10.87
N ARG A 218 -4.47 -13.67 -11.29
CA ARG A 218 -3.84 -14.75 -10.53
C ARG A 218 -2.67 -15.30 -11.34
N TYR A 219 -1.47 -15.24 -10.74
CA TYR A 219 -0.22 -15.63 -11.41
C TYR A 219 0.28 -17.00 -10.98
N ALA A 220 -0.14 -17.45 -9.79
CA ALA A 220 0.36 -18.69 -9.20
C ALA A 220 -0.75 -19.74 -9.12
N ASP A 221 -0.36 -21.00 -9.23
CA ASP A 221 -1.22 -22.16 -9.07
C ASP A 221 -0.79 -23.02 -7.88
N THR A 222 -1.72 -23.82 -7.36
CA THR A 222 -1.44 -24.80 -6.31
C THR A 222 -0.36 -25.78 -6.76
N GLY A 223 0.63 -26.01 -5.91
CA GLY A 223 1.80 -26.87 -6.20
C GLY A 223 2.98 -26.13 -6.83
N ALA A 224 2.82 -24.87 -7.25
CA ALA A 224 3.92 -24.08 -7.79
C ALA A 224 4.94 -23.72 -6.70
N LEU A 225 6.23 -23.76 -7.06
CA LEU A 225 7.29 -23.21 -6.22
C LEU A 225 7.31 -21.68 -6.39
N ILE A 226 7.09 -20.97 -5.31
CA ILE A 226 7.08 -19.51 -5.27
C ILE A 226 8.36 -19.02 -4.61
N GLN A 227 9.04 -18.10 -5.25
CA GLN A 227 10.20 -17.42 -4.66
C GLN A 227 9.72 -16.16 -3.94
N GLY A 228 10.05 -16.06 -2.66
CA GLY A 228 9.84 -14.87 -1.85
C GLY A 228 11.11 -14.04 -1.85
N GLY A 229 10.98 -12.73 -1.74
CA GLY A 229 12.12 -11.87 -1.57
C GLY A 229 11.77 -10.39 -1.66
N THR A 230 12.56 -9.58 -0.99
CA THR A 230 12.52 -8.12 -1.03
C THR A 230 13.63 -7.53 -1.90
N ASN A 231 14.42 -8.37 -2.56
CA ASN A 231 15.56 -7.93 -3.36
C ASN A 231 15.08 -7.42 -4.72
N SER A 232 15.40 -6.17 -5.00
CA SER A 232 15.00 -5.41 -6.20
C SER A 232 15.50 -5.99 -7.53
N ASN A 233 16.36 -7.00 -7.48
CA ASN A 233 16.99 -7.59 -8.68
C ASN A 233 16.33 -8.91 -9.14
N ASP A 234 15.50 -9.54 -8.30
CA ASP A 234 14.74 -10.72 -8.72
C ASP A 234 13.30 -10.29 -9.03
N GLN A 235 12.88 -10.56 -10.26
CA GLN A 235 11.48 -10.44 -10.68
C GLN A 235 10.67 -11.55 -9.99
N THR A 236 10.43 -11.41 -8.69
CA THR A 236 9.52 -12.32 -7.99
C THR A 236 8.13 -12.15 -8.57
N LEU A 237 7.59 -13.23 -9.12
CA LEU A 237 6.22 -13.23 -9.64
C LEU A 237 5.25 -12.97 -8.48
N PRO A 238 4.32 -12.04 -8.62
CA PRO A 238 3.25 -11.88 -7.65
C PRO A 238 2.37 -13.13 -7.60
N ILE A 239 1.67 -13.35 -6.52
CA ILE A 239 0.69 -14.43 -6.40
C ILE A 239 -0.62 -14.00 -7.06
N VAL A 240 -1.12 -12.83 -6.67
CA VAL A 240 -2.34 -12.23 -7.20
C VAL A 240 -2.17 -10.73 -7.35
N ARG A 241 -2.99 -10.14 -8.24
CA ARG A 241 -3.13 -8.69 -8.39
C ARG A 241 -4.48 -8.26 -7.88
N LEU A 242 -4.48 -7.33 -6.94
CA LEU A 242 -5.69 -6.74 -6.34
C LEU A 242 -5.95 -5.35 -6.89
N SER A 243 -7.21 -5.05 -7.12
CA SER A 243 -7.69 -3.75 -7.56
C SER A 243 -8.69 -3.20 -6.56
N GLN A 244 -8.44 -2.01 -6.04
CA GLN A 244 -9.43 -1.29 -5.24
C GLN A 244 -10.43 -0.62 -6.16
N SER A 245 -11.61 -1.24 -6.32
CA SER A 245 -12.68 -0.76 -7.21
C SER A 245 -13.77 0.03 -6.50
N SER A 246 -13.77 0.07 -5.17
CA SER A 246 -14.71 0.87 -4.37
C SER A 246 -14.54 2.38 -4.59
N LEU A 247 -13.33 2.81 -4.92
CA LEU A 247 -12.97 4.18 -5.29
C LEU A 247 -12.33 4.16 -6.68
N LEU A 248 -12.79 5.03 -7.56
CA LEU A 248 -12.29 5.13 -8.93
C LEU A 248 -11.62 6.48 -9.13
N ARG A 249 -10.57 6.49 -9.94
CA ARG A 249 -9.90 7.70 -10.42
C ARG A 249 -10.28 7.92 -11.86
N LEU A 250 -10.85 9.09 -12.17
CA LEU A 250 -11.10 9.50 -13.55
C LEU A 250 -9.83 10.15 -14.10
N ARG A 251 -9.29 9.59 -15.16
CA ARG A 251 -8.17 10.16 -15.91
C ARG A 251 -8.69 10.76 -17.22
N ILE A 252 -8.45 12.04 -17.40
CA ILE A 252 -8.85 12.79 -18.59
C ILE A 252 -7.57 13.36 -19.20
N PRO A 253 -7.16 12.93 -20.40
CA PRO A 253 -6.09 13.56 -21.13
C PRO A 253 -6.57 14.92 -21.68
N VAL A 254 -5.91 16.00 -21.24
CA VAL A 254 -6.18 17.35 -21.73
C VAL A 254 -5.17 17.68 -22.82
N PRO A 255 -5.60 18.09 -24.03
CA PRO A 255 -4.69 18.58 -25.07
C PRO A 255 -3.89 19.79 -24.59
N GLU A 256 -2.67 19.95 -25.08
CA GLU A 256 -1.76 21.01 -24.67
C GLU A 256 -2.37 22.41 -24.89
N ASP A 257 -3.08 22.61 -25.99
CA ASP A 257 -3.72 23.89 -26.34
C ASP A 257 -4.82 24.30 -25.34
N ASP A 258 -5.44 23.34 -24.65
CA ASP A 258 -6.54 23.55 -23.73
C ASP A 258 -6.11 23.61 -22.25
N VAL A 259 -4.86 23.21 -21.93
CA VAL A 259 -4.35 23.17 -20.56
C VAL A 259 -4.47 24.54 -19.87
N LYS A 260 -4.33 25.64 -20.59
CA LYS A 260 -4.43 27.01 -20.07
C LYS A 260 -5.81 27.38 -19.52
N TYR A 261 -6.84 26.65 -19.92
CA TYR A 261 -8.23 26.85 -19.46
C TYR A 261 -8.63 25.96 -18.30
N VAL A 262 -7.79 25.01 -17.91
CA VAL A 262 -8.08 24.04 -16.83
C VAL A 262 -7.38 24.42 -15.55
N HIS A 263 -8.16 24.67 -14.49
CA HIS A 263 -7.63 25.08 -13.19
C HIS A 263 -7.98 24.06 -12.11
N LEU A 264 -7.18 24.06 -11.04
CA LEU A 264 -7.46 23.26 -9.86
C LEU A 264 -8.79 23.70 -9.23
N GLY A 265 -9.69 22.75 -9.05
CA GLY A 265 -11.00 23.01 -8.43
C GLY A 265 -12.13 23.25 -9.41
N ASP A 266 -11.85 23.27 -10.72
CA ASP A 266 -12.91 23.38 -11.75
C ASP A 266 -13.94 22.27 -11.59
N GLN A 267 -15.20 22.61 -11.81
CA GLN A 267 -16.30 21.64 -11.75
C GLN A 267 -16.39 20.87 -13.07
N LEU A 268 -16.42 19.55 -12.95
CA LEU A 268 -16.56 18.65 -14.07
C LEU A 268 -17.96 18.04 -14.09
N GLN A 269 -18.57 18.02 -15.28
CA GLN A 269 -19.76 17.22 -15.53
C GLN A 269 -19.32 15.94 -16.24
N VAL A 270 -19.53 14.80 -15.58
CA VAL A 270 -19.17 13.50 -16.15
C VAL A 270 -20.43 12.78 -16.60
N ARG A 271 -20.49 12.44 -17.88
CA ARG A 271 -21.54 11.58 -18.43
C ARG A 271 -20.97 10.19 -18.65
N VAL A 272 -21.62 9.21 -18.05
CA VAL A 272 -21.26 7.79 -18.21
C VAL A 272 -22.30 7.14 -19.09
N ASP A 273 -21.93 6.80 -20.33
CA ASP A 273 -22.86 6.28 -21.32
C ASP A 273 -23.46 4.93 -20.92
N ALA A 274 -22.69 4.08 -20.21
CA ALA A 274 -23.14 2.77 -19.73
C ALA A 274 -24.29 2.85 -18.70
N ILE A 275 -24.42 3.97 -17.98
CA ILE A 275 -25.41 4.11 -16.90
C ILE A 275 -26.50 5.14 -17.27
N GLY A 276 -26.32 5.89 -18.36
CA GLY A 276 -27.23 6.93 -18.80
C GLY A 276 -27.40 8.08 -17.82
N ARG A 277 -26.51 8.24 -16.85
CA ARG A 277 -26.56 9.25 -15.79
C ARG A 277 -25.43 10.25 -15.93
N THR A 278 -25.77 11.53 -15.72
CA THR A 278 -24.78 12.60 -15.59
C THR A 278 -24.50 12.82 -14.10
N ALA A 279 -23.27 12.60 -13.67
CA ALA A 279 -22.85 12.91 -12.31
C ALA A 279 -22.32 14.33 -12.25
N LEU A 280 -22.93 15.18 -11.42
CA LEU A 280 -22.44 16.54 -11.12
C LEU A 280 -21.62 16.50 -9.84
N GLY A 281 -20.45 17.19 -9.83
CA GLY A 281 -19.76 17.50 -8.59
C GLY A 281 -18.39 16.87 -8.39
N LEU A 282 -17.73 16.36 -9.42
CA LEU A 282 -16.32 15.98 -9.35
C LEU A 282 -15.41 17.24 -9.37
N ARG A 283 -14.46 17.32 -8.43
CA ARG A 283 -13.45 18.39 -8.44
C ARG A 283 -12.22 17.93 -9.20
N ALA A 284 -11.74 18.76 -10.10
CA ALA A 284 -10.50 18.50 -10.82
C ALA A 284 -9.29 18.57 -9.88
N GLY A 285 -8.54 17.48 -9.80
CA GLY A 285 -7.19 17.47 -9.26
C GLY A 285 -6.20 17.41 -10.41
N LEU A 286 -5.35 18.43 -10.60
CA LEU A 286 -4.31 18.41 -11.62
C LEU A 286 -3.14 17.56 -11.12
N GLN A 287 -2.84 16.49 -11.84
CA GLN A 287 -1.58 15.77 -11.71
C GLN A 287 -0.85 15.91 -13.05
N ALA A 288 0.19 16.75 -13.09
CA ALA A 288 1.07 16.82 -14.26
C ALA A 288 1.76 15.46 -14.42
N GLY A 289 1.49 14.77 -15.52
CA GLY A 289 2.23 13.58 -15.90
C GLY A 289 3.68 13.97 -16.19
N ARG A 290 4.63 13.39 -15.46
CA ARG A 290 6.01 13.38 -15.92
C ARG A 290 6.07 12.41 -17.10
N GLY A 291 6.32 12.95 -18.30
CA GLY A 291 6.68 12.19 -19.48
C GLY A 291 8.06 11.54 -19.32
#